data_29d86ddb94fd531bca596d7fee1d7a0d
#
_entry.id   29d86ddb94fd531bca596d7fee1d7a0d
#
_cell.length_a   1.000
_cell.length_b   1.000
_cell.length_c   1.000
_cell.angle_alpha   90.00
_cell.angle_beta   90.00
_cell.angle_gamma   90.00
#
_symmetry.space_group_name_H-M   'P 1'
#
loop_
_entity.id
_entity.type
_entity.pdbx_description
1 polymer ?
#
loop_
_entity_poly.entity_id
_entity_poly.type
_entity_poly.pdbx_seq_one_letter_code
_entity_poly.pdbx_strand_id
1 'polypeptide(L)'
;RDLVRSRGLGDVYKRQIDYRSVIGGYSTEFERPTDPEKRTVVTDTALLYFSSGTSGMPKMVRHDYSSALGQITTARYWQCVKENKIHMTQTDSGWAKFAWGKIYGQWICGAAVGAYDTEKFHPIDMIEAMERIRPSTFCAPATIYRFLIKEDLSKYDFSYIEHACLAGEPLNLSLIHISEPTRPY
;
A
#
# COMPACT_ATOMS: atom_id res chain seq x y z
N ARG A 1 -3.58 -36.36 -4.22
CA ARG A 1 -3.34 -35.10 -3.46
C ARG A 1 -4.06 -33.93 -4.10
N ASP A 2 -4.09 -33.83 -5.42
CA ASP A 2 -4.72 -32.72 -6.14
C ASP A 2 -6.25 -32.73 -6.06
N LEU A 3 -6.87 -33.92 -6.02
CA LEU A 3 -8.30 -34.09 -5.85
C LEU A 3 -8.81 -33.60 -4.47
N VAL A 4 -7.99 -33.74 -3.42
CA VAL A 4 -8.30 -33.25 -2.08
C VAL A 4 -8.24 -31.72 -2.01
N ARG A 5 -7.25 -31.14 -2.71
CA ARG A 5 -7.13 -29.67 -2.83
C ARG A 5 -8.28 -29.06 -3.62
N SER A 6 -8.70 -29.70 -4.72
CA SER A 6 -9.83 -29.21 -5.51
C SER A 6 -11.15 -29.32 -4.76
N ARG A 7 -11.35 -30.32 -3.90
CA ARG A 7 -12.53 -30.43 -3.03
C ARG A 7 -12.56 -29.33 -1.98
N GLY A 8 -11.42 -29.01 -1.37
CA GLY A 8 -11.32 -27.92 -0.40
C GLY A 8 -11.61 -26.54 -1.02
N LEU A 9 -11.08 -26.28 -2.23
CA LEU A 9 -11.39 -25.07 -2.97
C LEU A 9 -12.85 -24.97 -3.38
N GLY A 10 -13.46 -26.07 -3.84
CA GLY A 10 -14.88 -26.12 -4.19
C GLY A 10 -15.81 -25.77 -3.02
N ASP A 11 -15.48 -26.19 -1.81
CA ASP A 11 -16.26 -25.85 -0.61
C ASP A 11 -16.06 -24.39 -0.19
N VAL A 12 -14.88 -23.82 -0.39
CA VAL A 12 -14.61 -22.40 -0.18
C VAL A 12 -15.43 -21.56 -1.16
N TYR A 13 -15.43 -21.89 -2.45
CA TYR A 13 -16.23 -21.17 -3.44
C TYR A 13 -17.73 -21.24 -3.19
N LYS A 14 -18.25 -22.36 -2.72
CA LYS A 14 -19.68 -22.52 -2.37
C LYS A 14 -20.13 -21.66 -1.19
N ARG A 15 -19.19 -21.23 -0.34
CA ARG A 15 -19.43 -20.38 0.83
C ARG A 15 -19.13 -18.91 0.59
N GLN A 16 -18.69 -18.54 -0.60
CA GLN A 16 -18.43 -17.16 -0.94
C GLN A 16 -19.74 -16.38 -1.08
N ILE A 17 -19.73 -15.18 -0.54
CA ILE A 17 -20.80 -14.20 -0.72
C ILE A 17 -20.28 -13.15 -1.69
N ASP A 18 -21.00 -12.95 -2.80
CA ASP A 18 -20.68 -11.87 -3.69
C ASP A 18 -21.00 -10.52 -3.02
N TYR A 19 -19.97 -9.78 -2.68
CA TYR A 19 -20.09 -8.49 -2.00
C TYR A 19 -21.04 -7.53 -2.74
N ARG A 20 -20.95 -7.44 -4.05
CA ARG A 20 -21.77 -6.51 -4.85
C ARG A 20 -23.25 -6.85 -4.82
N SER A 21 -23.58 -8.14 -4.73
CA SER A 21 -24.97 -8.59 -4.71
C SER A 21 -25.66 -8.36 -3.36
N VAL A 22 -24.90 -8.25 -2.26
CA VAL A 22 -25.48 -8.19 -0.91
C VAL A 22 -25.34 -6.83 -0.25
N ILE A 23 -24.34 -6.02 -0.64
CA ILE A 23 -24.03 -4.77 0.07
C ILE A 23 -25.19 -3.77 0.09
N GLY A 24 -26.00 -3.73 -0.98
CA GLY A 24 -27.16 -2.84 -1.07
C GLY A 24 -28.30 -3.21 -0.12
N GLY A 25 -28.29 -4.42 0.45
CA GLY A 25 -29.30 -4.89 1.43
C GLY A 25 -28.95 -4.54 2.88
N TYR A 26 -27.74 -4.03 3.14
CA TYR A 26 -27.36 -3.64 4.49
C TYR A 26 -27.73 -2.18 4.79
N SER A 27 -28.08 -1.92 6.07
CA SER A 27 -28.33 -0.55 6.54
C SER A 27 -27.07 0.30 6.44
N THR A 28 -27.23 1.56 6.07
CA THR A 28 -26.19 2.58 6.17
C THR A 28 -26.06 3.15 7.58
N GLU A 29 -27.01 2.86 8.45
CA GLU A 29 -26.97 3.26 9.85
C GLU A 29 -26.21 2.22 10.67
N PHE A 30 -25.19 2.69 11.36
CA PHE A 30 -24.39 1.86 12.26
C PHE A 30 -24.42 2.42 13.67
N GLU A 31 -24.99 1.67 14.58
CA GLU A 31 -24.96 1.97 16.01
C GLU A 31 -23.74 1.31 16.66
N ARG A 32 -22.90 2.14 17.29
CA ARG A 32 -21.76 1.61 18.05
C ARG A 32 -22.26 0.84 19.28
N PRO A 33 -21.71 -0.34 19.57
CA PRO A 33 -22.05 -1.08 20.77
C PRO A 33 -21.91 -0.19 22.04
N THR A 34 -22.95 -0.12 22.84
CA THR A 34 -22.91 0.57 24.13
C THR A 34 -22.27 -0.30 25.21
N ASP A 35 -22.34 -1.60 25.08
CA ASP A 35 -21.72 -2.59 25.94
C ASP A 35 -20.19 -2.50 25.87
N PRO A 36 -19.48 -2.21 26.96
CA PRO A 36 -18.03 -2.11 26.99
C PRO A 36 -17.31 -3.37 26.49
N GLU A 37 -17.86 -4.56 26.74
CA GLU A 37 -17.26 -5.84 26.31
C GLU A 37 -17.34 -6.07 24.80
N LYS A 38 -18.24 -5.38 24.11
CA LYS A 38 -18.40 -5.44 22.64
C LYS A 38 -17.71 -4.30 21.91
N ARG A 39 -17.12 -3.34 22.64
CA ARG A 39 -16.40 -2.23 22.02
C ARG A 39 -15.01 -2.65 21.64
N THR A 40 -14.62 -2.30 20.41
CA THR A 40 -13.23 -2.41 19.99
C THR A 40 -12.35 -1.47 20.83
N VAL A 41 -11.29 -2.03 21.40
CA VAL A 41 -10.27 -1.28 22.14
C VAL A 41 -8.96 -1.26 21.36
N VAL A 42 -8.07 -0.34 21.73
CA VAL A 42 -6.81 -0.09 21.02
C VAL A 42 -5.89 -1.33 20.94
N THR A 43 -6.00 -2.22 21.93
CA THR A 43 -5.23 -3.47 22.02
C THR A 43 -5.83 -4.66 21.25
N ASP A 44 -7.02 -4.48 20.68
CA ASP A 44 -7.63 -5.51 19.83
C ASP A 44 -6.83 -5.74 18.56
N THR A 45 -6.95 -6.94 18.02
CA THR A 45 -6.30 -7.27 16.76
C THR A 45 -6.92 -6.50 15.60
N ALA A 46 -6.14 -5.63 14.97
CA ALA A 46 -6.53 -4.87 13.78
C ALA A 46 -6.17 -5.61 12.50
N LEU A 47 -4.97 -6.18 12.42
CA LEU A 47 -4.45 -6.85 11.23
C LEU A 47 -3.61 -8.08 11.61
N LEU A 48 -3.68 -9.08 10.76
CA LEU A 48 -2.83 -10.28 10.81
C LEU A 48 -2.09 -10.41 9.48
N TYR A 49 -0.76 -10.43 9.55
CA TYR A 49 0.09 -10.74 8.41
C TYR A 49 0.82 -12.05 8.60
N PHE A 50 1.13 -12.70 7.49
CA PHE A 50 1.90 -13.94 7.49
C PHE A 50 3.24 -13.69 6.80
N SER A 51 4.34 -13.98 7.51
CA SER A 51 5.67 -13.96 6.92
C SER A 51 6.09 -15.37 6.52
N SER A 52 6.77 -15.49 5.37
CA SER A 52 7.45 -16.73 5.03
C SER A 52 8.60 -16.94 6.03
N GLY A 53 8.43 -17.85 6.98
CA GLY A 53 9.52 -18.21 7.89
C GLY A 53 10.70 -18.80 7.11
N THR A 54 11.92 -18.59 7.60
CA THR A 54 13.15 -19.15 7.01
C THR A 54 13.19 -20.68 7.10
N SER A 55 12.40 -21.28 7.95
CA SER A 55 12.31 -22.73 8.15
C SER A 55 10.92 -23.13 8.62
N GLY A 56 10.06 -23.61 7.71
CA GLY A 56 8.78 -24.22 8.06
C GLY A 56 7.53 -23.39 7.78
N MET A 57 6.54 -23.47 8.66
CA MET A 57 5.25 -22.82 8.49
C MET A 57 5.34 -21.29 8.58
N PRO A 58 4.52 -20.54 7.80
CA PRO A 58 4.44 -19.09 7.91
C PRO A 58 4.17 -18.64 9.35
N LYS A 59 4.87 -17.60 9.76
CA LYS A 59 4.66 -17.00 11.08
C LYS A 59 3.57 -15.92 10.98
N MET A 60 2.62 -15.97 11.89
CA MET A 60 1.57 -14.96 12.00
C MET A 60 2.07 -13.78 12.84
N VAL A 61 1.99 -12.60 12.27
CA VAL A 61 2.32 -11.33 12.93
C VAL A 61 1.03 -10.57 13.21
N ARG A 62 0.73 -10.38 14.48
CA ARG A 62 -0.43 -9.63 14.95
C ARG A 62 -0.09 -8.15 15.09
N HIS A 63 -0.93 -7.31 14.56
CA HIS A 63 -0.93 -5.87 14.77
C HIS A 63 -2.23 -5.44 15.44
N ASP A 64 -2.15 -4.64 16.46
CA ASP A 64 -3.29 -3.99 17.10
C ASP A 64 -3.56 -2.60 16.48
N TYR A 65 -4.61 -1.91 16.94
CA TYR A 65 -4.97 -0.60 16.42
C TYR A 65 -3.92 0.49 16.73
N SER A 66 -3.09 0.33 17.77
CA SER A 66 -2.02 1.28 18.07
C SER A 66 -0.91 1.27 17.02
N SER A 67 -0.73 0.17 16.30
CA SER A 67 0.26 0.04 15.23
C SER A 67 0.07 1.07 14.12
N ALA A 68 -1.16 1.49 13.85
CA ALA A 68 -1.45 2.54 12.88
C ALA A 68 -0.85 3.90 13.29
N LEU A 69 -0.87 4.22 14.59
CA LEU A 69 -0.27 5.45 15.12
C LEU A 69 1.25 5.47 14.95
N GLY A 70 1.90 4.33 15.09
CA GLY A 70 3.35 4.18 14.86
C GLY A 70 3.78 4.56 13.44
N GLN A 71 2.88 4.46 12.45
CA GLN A 71 3.16 4.81 11.07
C GLN A 71 3.25 6.32 10.81
N ILE A 72 2.81 7.17 11.73
CA ILE A 72 2.93 8.62 11.62
C ILE A 72 4.39 9.03 11.42
N THR A 73 5.30 8.44 12.19
CA THR A 73 6.74 8.72 12.09
C THR A 73 7.28 8.41 10.70
N THR A 74 6.95 7.23 10.17
CA THR A 74 7.37 6.80 8.84
C THR A 74 6.77 7.70 7.75
N ALA A 75 5.47 8.00 7.84
CA ALA A 75 4.79 8.84 6.85
C ALA A 75 5.35 10.27 6.84
N ARG A 76 5.55 10.89 8.01
CA ARG A 76 5.99 12.29 8.13
C ARG A 76 7.46 12.49 7.81
N TYR A 77 8.32 11.65 8.34
CA TYR A 77 9.77 11.92 8.35
C TYR A 77 10.54 11.14 7.28
N TRP A 78 10.00 10.02 6.81
CA TRP A 78 10.63 9.26 5.76
C TRP A 78 9.94 9.41 4.39
N GLN A 79 8.61 9.32 4.34
CA GLN A 79 7.86 9.56 3.11
C GLN A 79 7.57 11.05 2.87
N CYS A 80 7.85 11.91 3.84
CA CYS A 80 7.62 13.36 3.79
C CYS A 80 6.18 13.76 3.44
N VAL A 81 5.23 12.96 3.91
CA VAL A 81 3.81 13.19 3.67
C VAL A 81 3.34 14.46 4.36
N LYS A 82 2.61 15.29 3.65
CA LYS A 82 2.07 16.56 4.14
C LYS A 82 0.54 16.56 4.11
N GLU A 83 -0.05 17.26 5.06
CA GLU A 83 -1.49 17.49 5.09
C GLU A 83 -1.99 18.15 3.79
N ASN A 84 -3.19 17.77 3.34
CA ASN A 84 -3.82 18.27 2.11
C ASN A 84 -3.02 18.02 0.80
N LYS A 85 -2.01 17.14 0.85
CA LYS A 85 -1.27 16.68 -0.32
C LYS A 85 -1.65 15.23 -0.66
N ILE A 86 -1.21 14.77 -1.82
CA ILE A 86 -1.46 13.40 -2.26
C ILE A 86 -0.18 12.58 -2.09
N HIS A 87 -0.30 11.45 -1.42
CA HIS A 87 0.74 10.43 -1.37
C HIS A 87 0.36 9.24 -2.25
N MET A 88 1.29 8.71 -3.01
CA MET A 88 1.08 7.52 -3.82
C MET A 88 2.16 6.48 -3.53
N THR A 89 1.76 5.27 -3.16
CA THR A 89 2.66 4.13 -3.02
C THR A 89 2.27 3.05 -4.01
N GLN A 90 3.24 2.62 -4.83
CA GLN A 90 3.06 1.46 -5.71
C GLN A 90 3.38 0.19 -4.94
N THR A 91 2.35 -0.58 -4.65
CA THR A 91 2.44 -1.87 -3.98
C THR A 91 1.14 -2.65 -4.15
N ASP A 92 1.24 -3.95 -4.15
CA ASP A 92 0.09 -4.85 -4.12
C ASP A 92 -0.60 -4.82 -2.76
N SER A 93 -1.94 -4.96 -2.76
CA SER A 93 -2.77 -4.93 -1.55
C SER A 93 -2.50 -6.08 -0.58
N GLY A 94 -1.93 -7.19 -1.06
CA GLY A 94 -1.53 -8.33 -0.23
C GLY A 94 -0.26 -8.11 0.61
N TRP A 95 0.48 -7.04 0.36
CA TRP A 95 1.71 -6.72 1.09
C TRP A 95 1.46 -5.78 2.27
N ALA A 96 2.21 -5.99 3.35
CA ALA A 96 2.16 -5.10 4.53
C ALA A 96 2.43 -3.62 4.18
N LYS A 97 3.26 -3.36 3.15
CA LYS A 97 3.50 -2.01 2.62
C LYS A 97 2.21 -1.29 2.21
N PHE A 98 1.18 -2.00 1.77
CA PHE A 98 -0.10 -1.40 1.41
C PHE A 98 -0.76 -0.73 2.61
N ALA A 99 -0.87 -1.41 3.74
CA ALA A 99 -1.45 -0.85 4.93
C ALA A 99 -0.53 0.21 5.58
N TRP A 100 0.72 -0.15 5.81
CA TRP A 100 1.66 0.66 6.58
C TRP A 100 2.32 1.78 5.78
N GLY A 101 2.59 1.55 4.51
CA GLY A 101 3.29 2.52 3.66
C GLY A 101 2.39 3.33 2.73
N LYS A 102 1.08 3.08 2.72
CA LYS A 102 0.14 3.76 1.83
C LYS A 102 -1.08 4.34 2.53
N ILE A 103 -1.62 3.68 3.56
CA ILE A 103 -2.94 4.01 4.08
C ILE A 103 -2.88 4.72 5.43
N TYR A 104 -2.49 4.00 6.49
CA TYR A 104 -2.75 4.48 7.85
C TYR A 104 -1.96 5.72 8.22
N GLY A 105 -0.65 5.70 8.06
CA GLY A 105 0.18 6.87 8.39
C GLY A 105 -0.18 8.10 7.57
N GLN A 106 -0.48 7.91 6.29
CA GLN A 106 -0.82 8.95 5.35
C GLN A 106 -2.16 9.62 5.71
N TRP A 107 -3.19 8.82 5.98
CA TRP A 107 -4.49 9.36 6.41
C TRP A 107 -4.42 10.06 7.75
N ILE A 108 -3.70 9.50 8.73
CA ILE A 108 -3.52 10.14 10.03
C ILE A 108 -2.75 11.47 9.90
N CYS A 109 -1.85 11.57 8.92
CA CYS A 109 -1.15 12.82 8.60
C CYS A 109 -1.98 13.80 7.75
N GLY A 110 -3.24 13.50 7.45
CA GLY A 110 -4.14 14.39 6.70
C GLY A 110 -3.89 14.40 5.18
N ALA A 111 -3.18 13.41 4.64
CA ALA A 111 -2.94 13.31 3.21
C ALA A 111 -4.01 12.47 2.50
N ALA A 112 -4.29 12.80 1.25
CA ALA A 112 -5.01 11.92 0.35
C ALA A 112 -4.08 10.80 -0.15
N VAL A 113 -4.66 9.61 -0.41
CA VAL A 113 -3.94 8.45 -0.93
C VAL A 113 -4.30 8.23 -2.39
N GLY A 114 -3.30 8.36 -3.27
CA GLY A 114 -3.44 8.05 -4.68
C GLY A 114 -3.59 6.53 -4.88
N ALA A 115 -4.65 6.11 -5.58
CA ALA A 115 -4.90 4.72 -5.93
C ALA A 115 -4.75 4.52 -7.44
N TYR A 116 -4.02 3.49 -7.80
CA TYR A 116 -3.84 3.04 -9.18
C TYR A 116 -4.03 1.52 -9.19
N ASP A 117 -5.00 1.07 -9.95
CA ASP A 117 -5.35 -0.34 -10.12
C ASP A 117 -4.96 -0.80 -11.51
N THR A 118 -4.28 -1.95 -11.61
CA THR A 118 -3.83 -2.54 -12.86
C THR A 118 -3.64 -4.04 -12.72
N GLU A 119 -4.05 -4.80 -13.72
CA GLU A 119 -3.80 -6.24 -13.78
C GLU A 119 -2.32 -6.58 -14.02
N LYS A 120 -1.65 -5.76 -14.84
CA LYS A 120 -0.21 -5.87 -15.13
C LYS A 120 0.43 -4.51 -15.02
N PHE A 121 1.64 -4.49 -14.49
CA PHE A 121 2.43 -3.28 -14.43
C PHE A 121 2.98 -2.92 -15.82
N HIS A 122 2.63 -1.72 -16.29
CA HIS A 122 3.19 -1.08 -17.46
C HIS A 122 3.77 0.29 -17.05
N PRO A 123 5.05 0.56 -17.33
CA PRO A 123 5.69 1.80 -16.88
C PRO A 123 4.99 3.06 -17.38
N ILE A 124 4.60 3.10 -18.65
CA ILE A 124 3.93 4.26 -19.27
C ILE A 124 2.58 4.52 -18.61
N ASP A 125 1.73 3.50 -18.42
CA ASP A 125 0.42 3.65 -17.78
C ASP A 125 0.56 4.18 -16.34
N MET A 126 1.62 3.76 -15.65
CA MET A 126 1.96 4.26 -14.31
C MET A 126 2.34 5.73 -14.34
N ILE A 127 3.17 6.15 -15.29
CA ILE A 127 3.57 7.56 -15.46
C ILE A 127 2.35 8.41 -15.76
N GLU A 128 1.51 8.00 -16.68
CA GLU A 128 0.26 8.70 -17.01
C GLU A 128 -0.71 8.77 -15.81
N ALA A 129 -0.77 7.70 -15.01
CA ALA A 129 -1.55 7.73 -13.77
C ALA A 129 -0.96 8.73 -12.76
N MET A 130 0.37 8.83 -12.66
CA MET A 130 1.02 9.82 -11.82
C MET A 130 0.74 11.25 -12.30
N GLU A 131 0.74 11.52 -13.59
CA GLU A 131 0.38 12.83 -14.15
C GLU A 131 -1.06 13.22 -13.84
N ARG A 132 -2.00 12.27 -13.89
CA ARG A 132 -3.41 12.51 -13.53
C ARG A 132 -3.60 12.74 -12.04
N ILE A 133 -2.94 11.93 -11.20
CA ILE A 133 -3.08 11.97 -9.74
C ILE A 133 -2.29 13.14 -9.15
N ARG A 134 -1.15 13.49 -9.74
CA ARG A 134 -0.18 14.50 -9.29
C ARG A 134 0.22 14.33 -7.82
N PRO A 135 0.77 13.16 -7.43
CA PRO A 135 1.18 12.91 -6.05
C PRO A 135 2.37 13.79 -5.68
N SER A 136 2.28 14.49 -4.55
CA SER A 136 3.42 15.24 -4.02
C SER A 136 4.53 14.36 -3.46
N THR A 137 4.17 13.15 -3.03
CA THR A 137 5.13 12.16 -2.54
C THR A 137 4.86 10.79 -3.16
N PHE A 138 5.92 10.10 -3.58
CA PHE A 138 5.85 8.82 -4.25
C PHE A 138 6.75 7.78 -3.59
N CYS A 139 6.21 6.57 -3.34
CA CYS A 139 6.97 5.44 -2.78
C CYS A 139 6.77 4.20 -3.65
N ALA A 140 7.88 3.55 -4.04
CA ALA A 140 7.83 2.32 -4.80
C ALA A 140 9.02 1.41 -4.47
N PRO A 141 8.97 0.10 -4.81
CA PRO A 141 10.15 -0.76 -4.80
C PRO A 141 11.18 -0.29 -5.85
N ALA A 142 12.47 -0.61 -5.63
CA ALA A 142 13.54 -0.29 -6.58
C ALA A 142 13.26 -0.86 -7.99
N THR A 143 12.62 -2.02 -8.08
CA THR A 143 12.21 -2.63 -9.34
C THR A 143 11.31 -1.71 -10.16
N ILE A 144 10.35 -1.01 -9.55
CA ILE A 144 9.48 -0.06 -10.26
C ILE A 144 10.31 1.10 -10.83
N TYR A 145 11.20 1.69 -10.03
CA TYR A 145 12.08 2.75 -10.52
C TYR A 145 12.95 2.29 -11.68
N ARG A 146 13.46 1.04 -11.67
CA ARG A 146 14.23 0.47 -12.79
C ARG A 146 13.42 0.35 -14.07
N PHE A 147 12.13 0.17 -13.99
CA PHE A 147 11.26 0.20 -15.17
C PHE A 147 11.01 1.63 -15.64
N LEU A 148 10.67 2.53 -14.72
CA LEU A 148 10.36 3.92 -15.06
C LEU A 148 11.53 4.62 -15.76
N ILE A 149 12.77 4.45 -15.28
CA ILE A 149 13.95 5.10 -15.87
C ILE A 149 14.35 4.58 -17.27
N LYS A 150 13.75 3.50 -17.75
CA LYS A 150 13.95 3.00 -19.13
C LYS A 150 13.07 3.75 -20.13
N GLU A 151 12.07 4.44 -19.64
CA GLU A 151 11.19 5.25 -20.48
C GLU A 151 11.78 6.64 -20.74
N ASP A 152 11.33 7.28 -21.78
CA ASP A 152 11.73 8.67 -22.09
C ASP A 152 10.96 9.64 -21.18
N LEU A 153 11.51 9.86 -19.98
CA LEU A 153 10.91 10.70 -18.94
C LEU A 153 10.88 12.19 -19.33
N SER A 154 11.62 12.62 -20.34
CA SER A 154 11.63 14.03 -20.79
C SER A 154 10.29 14.51 -21.34
N LYS A 155 9.41 13.59 -21.68
CA LYS A 155 8.06 13.86 -22.22
C LYS A 155 7.02 14.16 -21.17
N TYR A 156 7.34 13.99 -19.89
CA TYR A 156 6.40 14.04 -18.77
C TYR A 156 6.81 15.11 -17.76
N ASP A 157 5.82 15.70 -17.10
CA ASP A 157 6.04 16.67 -16.03
C ASP A 157 6.00 15.98 -14.66
N PHE A 158 7.14 15.94 -13.96
CA PHE A 158 7.25 15.43 -12.60
C PHE A 158 7.46 16.54 -11.55
N SER A 159 7.28 17.80 -11.91
CA SER A 159 7.49 18.95 -11.02
C SER A 159 6.61 18.95 -9.76
N TYR A 160 5.52 18.18 -9.78
CA TYR A 160 4.63 17.99 -8.64
C TYR A 160 5.16 17.05 -7.57
N ILE A 161 6.19 16.23 -7.88
CA ILE A 161 6.81 15.31 -6.93
C ILE A 161 7.83 16.06 -6.09
N GLU A 162 7.49 16.31 -4.83
CA GLU A 162 8.37 16.97 -3.87
C GLU A 162 9.36 15.98 -3.23
N HIS A 163 8.95 14.71 -3.08
CA HIS A 163 9.77 13.67 -2.48
C HIS A 163 9.44 12.29 -3.04
N ALA A 164 10.49 11.52 -3.33
CA ALA A 164 10.40 10.13 -3.75
C ALA A 164 11.22 9.24 -2.80
N CYS A 165 10.66 8.11 -2.42
CA CYS A 165 11.33 7.15 -1.56
C CYS A 165 11.09 5.72 -2.04
N LEU A 166 11.92 4.79 -1.58
CA LEU A 166 11.80 3.40 -1.94
C LEU A 166 11.82 2.50 -0.72
N ALA A 167 11.13 1.36 -0.81
CA ALA A 167 11.11 0.36 0.25
C ALA A 167 10.94 -1.05 -0.30
N GLY A 168 11.49 -2.01 0.43
CA GLY A 168 11.33 -3.44 0.18
C GLY A 168 12.48 -4.07 -0.59
N GLU A 169 13.30 -3.28 -1.27
CA GLU A 169 14.47 -3.75 -2.04
C GLU A 169 15.63 -2.76 -1.88
N PRO A 170 16.89 -3.23 -1.92
CA PRO A 170 18.04 -2.32 -1.91
C PRO A 170 18.11 -1.51 -3.21
N LEU A 171 18.52 -0.25 -3.10
CA LEU A 171 18.80 0.60 -4.24
C LEU A 171 20.23 0.35 -4.71
N ASN A 172 20.39 0.06 -6.00
CA ASN A 172 21.72 0.01 -6.62
C ASN A 172 22.23 1.45 -6.87
N LEU A 173 23.51 1.67 -6.63
CA LEU A 173 24.17 2.97 -6.85
C LEU A 173 23.92 3.55 -8.27
N SER A 174 23.82 2.69 -9.29
CA SER A 174 23.49 3.11 -10.66
C SER A 174 22.14 3.82 -10.79
N LEU A 175 21.18 3.51 -9.93
CA LEU A 175 19.87 4.20 -9.93
C LEU A 175 19.94 5.58 -9.28
N ILE A 176 20.81 5.76 -8.28
CA ILE A 176 21.01 7.05 -7.62
C ILE A 176 21.58 8.05 -8.62
N HIS A 177 22.56 7.66 -9.42
CA HIS A 177 23.18 8.52 -10.42
C HIS A 177 22.23 8.92 -11.57
N ILE A 178 21.21 8.15 -11.84
CA ILE A 178 20.23 8.47 -12.90
C ILE A 178 19.13 9.40 -12.37
N SER A 179 18.73 9.25 -11.11
CA SER A 179 17.67 10.05 -10.50
C SER A 179 18.14 11.43 -9.99
N GLU A 180 19.46 11.62 -9.77
CA GLU A 180 20.06 12.89 -9.32
C GLU A 180 21.28 13.31 -10.16
N PRO A 181 21.13 13.53 -11.48
CA PRO A 181 22.28 13.85 -12.33
C PRO A 181 22.90 15.24 -12.08
N THR A 182 22.35 16.07 -11.20
CA THR A 182 22.69 17.49 -11.09
C THR A 182 22.96 18.02 -9.68
N ARG A 183 22.99 17.20 -8.64
CA ARG A 183 23.44 17.67 -7.32
C ARG A 183 24.94 17.36 -7.14
N PRO A 184 25.83 18.38 -7.18
CA PRO A 184 27.18 18.22 -6.67
C PRO A 184 27.08 18.01 -5.15
N TYR A 185 27.87 17.07 -4.63
CA TYR A 185 28.06 16.82 -3.20
C TYR A 185 28.61 18.05 -2.50
#